data_c88e5cfbb39b0d61b4181ed90a7ea049
#
_entry.id   c88e5cfbb39b0d61b4181ed90a7ea049
#
_cell.length_a   1.000
_cell.length_b   1.000
_cell.length_c   1.000
_cell.angle_alpha   90.00
_cell.angle_beta   90.00
_cell.angle_gamma   90.00
#
_symmetry.space_group_name_H-M   'P 1'
#
loop_
_entity.id
_entity.type
_entity.pdbx_description
1 polymer ?
#
loop_
_entity_poly.entity_id
_entity_poly.type
_entity_poly.pdbx_seq_one_letter_code
_entity_poly.pdbx_strand_id
1 'polypeptide(L)'
;MSPALDMSLKELNAADARRTALNYVSEAFAEAVLDGIDVDAFAEAAFCAAFRELVAIHGEERAACMAQGLPDRIRAGEFSTRTRQ
;
A
#
# COMPACT_ATOMS: atom_id res chain seq x y z
N MET A 1 -16.73 30.53 -3.85
CA MET A 1 -15.98 29.32 -3.58
C MET A 1 -14.49 29.59 -3.68
N SER A 2 -13.74 29.27 -2.67
CA SER A 2 -12.35 29.61 -2.70
C SER A 2 -11.51 28.47 -3.26
N PRO A 3 -10.39 28.79 -3.89
CA PRO A 3 -9.51 27.75 -4.42
C PRO A 3 -8.95 26.82 -3.33
N ALA A 4 -8.77 27.36 -2.13
CA ALA A 4 -8.28 26.54 -1.03
C ALA A 4 -9.25 25.43 -0.71
N LEU A 5 -10.53 25.71 -0.81
CA LEU A 5 -11.54 24.70 -0.56
C LEU A 5 -11.47 23.58 -1.61
N ASP A 6 -11.26 23.98 -2.87
CA ASP A 6 -11.13 22.98 -3.94
C ASP A 6 -9.93 22.07 -3.71
N MET A 7 -8.83 22.65 -3.29
CA MET A 7 -7.63 21.86 -3.02
C MET A 7 -7.87 20.90 -1.86
N SER A 8 -8.57 21.35 -0.84
CA SER A 8 -8.87 20.48 0.29
C SER A 8 -9.71 19.29 -0.14
N LEU A 9 -10.64 19.50 -1.03
CA LEU A 9 -11.46 18.40 -1.53
C LEU A 9 -10.64 17.41 -2.30
N LYS A 10 -9.70 17.89 -3.11
CA LYS A 10 -8.83 16.98 -3.85
C LYS A 10 -7.99 16.14 -2.93
N GLU A 11 -7.45 16.75 -1.88
CA GLU A 11 -6.64 16.01 -0.93
C GLU A 11 -7.46 14.98 -0.18
N LEU A 12 -8.67 15.33 0.18
CA LEU A 12 -9.56 14.39 0.85
C LEU A 12 -9.90 13.22 -0.05
N ASN A 13 -10.12 13.49 -1.33
CA ASN A 13 -10.41 12.42 -2.26
C ASN A 13 -9.25 11.46 -2.43
N ALA A 14 -8.03 12.00 -2.48
CA ALA A 14 -6.84 11.16 -2.60
C ALA A 14 -6.63 10.33 -1.34
N ALA A 15 -6.82 10.94 -0.17
CA ALA A 15 -6.68 10.23 1.09
C ALA A 15 -7.75 9.17 1.22
N ASP A 16 -8.96 9.48 0.78
CA ASP A 16 -10.05 8.52 0.83
C ASP A 16 -9.79 7.34 -0.09
N ALA A 17 -9.26 7.60 -1.27
CA ALA A 17 -8.93 6.52 -2.20
C ALA A 17 -7.88 5.60 -1.62
N ARG A 18 -6.87 6.16 -0.97
CA ARG A 18 -5.83 5.35 -0.35
C ARG A 18 -6.38 4.51 0.79
N ARG A 19 -7.27 5.11 1.58
CA ARG A 19 -7.87 4.38 2.69
C ARG A 19 -8.73 3.25 2.18
N THR A 20 -9.52 3.51 1.15
CA THR A 20 -10.36 2.49 0.55
C THR A 20 -9.52 1.36 -0.03
N ALA A 21 -8.45 1.70 -0.72
CA ALA A 21 -7.56 0.69 -1.27
C ALA A 21 -6.95 -0.18 -0.17
N LEU A 22 -6.52 0.46 0.92
CA LEU A 22 -5.95 -0.28 2.03
C LEU A 22 -6.98 -1.22 2.64
N ASN A 23 -8.23 -0.81 2.68
CA ASN A 23 -9.28 -1.68 3.19
C ASN A 23 -9.44 -2.93 2.35
N TYR A 24 -9.36 -2.80 1.01
CA TYR A 24 -9.40 -3.97 0.16
C TYR A 24 -8.27 -4.94 0.48
N VAL A 25 -7.06 -4.39 0.62
CA VAL A 25 -5.91 -5.23 0.91
C VAL A 25 -6.04 -5.88 2.28
N SER A 26 -6.47 -5.11 3.27
CA SER A 26 -6.62 -5.64 4.62
C SER A 26 -7.64 -6.76 4.68
N GLU A 27 -8.72 -6.62 3.93
CA GLU A 27 -9.73 -7.66 3.89
C GLU A 27 -9.21 -8.91 3.22
N ALA A 28 -8.40 -8.75 2.17
CA ALA A 28 -7.81 -9.90 1.52
C ALA A 28 -6.89 -10.67 2.47
N PHE A 29 -6.13 -9.93 3.28
CA PHE A 29 -5.27 -10.57 4.28
C PHE A 29 -6.10 -11.33 5.30
N ALA A 30 -7.17 -10.71 5.77
CA ALA A 30 -8.04 -11.36 6.76
C ALA A 30 -8.64 -12.63 6.19
N GLU A 31 -9.09 -12.58 4.96
CA GLU A 31 -9.66 -13.76 4.32
C GLU A 31 -8.64 -14.87 4.17
N ALA A 32 -7.42 -14.51 3.79
CA ALA A 32 -6.37 -15.49 3.63
C ALA A 32 -6.08 -16.20 4.95
N VAL A 33 -6.04 -15.43 6.03
CA VAL A 33 -5.81 -16.00 7.36
C VAL A 33 -6.94 -16.98 7.73
N LEU A 34 -8.17 -16.56 7.47
CA LEU A 34 -9.31 -17.42 7.77
C LEU A 34 -9.27 -18.71 6.97
N ASP A 35 -8.74 -18.65 5.76
CA ASP A 35 -8.63 -19.83 4.91
C ASP A 35 -7.42 -20.68 5.23
N GLY A 36 -6.64 -20.29 6.23
CA GLY A 36 -5.49 -21.07 6.64
C GLY A 36 -4.23 -20.84 5.82
N ILE A 37 -4.19 -19.77 5.05
CA ILE A 37 -3.01 -19.47 4.25
C ILE A 37 -1.98 -18.79 5.11
N ASP A 38 -0.74 -19.21 4.98
CA ASP A 38 0.36 -18.62 5.72
C ASP A 38 0.50 -17.15 5.39
N VAL A 39 0.64 -16.32 6.42
CA VAL A 39 0.71 -14.87 6.25
C VAL A 39 1.91 -14.46 5.41
N ASP A 40 3.07 -15.10 5.65
CA ASP A 40 4.25 -14.76 4.87
C ASP A 40 4.07 -15.08 3.40
N ALA A 41 3.46 -16.23 3.12
CA ALA A 41 3.23 -16.62 1.74
C ALA A 41 2.27 -15.65 1.07
N PHE A 42 1.22 -15.27 1.78
CA PHE A 42 0.25 -14.34 1.20
C PHE A 42 0.87 -12.98 0.99
N ALA A 43 1.66 -12.51 1.95
CA ALA A 43 2.29 -11.20 1.82
C ALA A 43 3.24 -11.16 0.62
N GLU A 44 4.01 -12.23 0.43
CA GLU A 44 4.90 -12.29 -0.71
C GLU A 44 4.12 -12.28 -2.02
N ALA A 45 3.04 -13.03 -2.08
CA ALA A 45 2.20 -13.03 -3.28
C ALA A 45 1.60 -11.65 -3.51
N ALA A 46 1.22 -10.97 -2.45
CA ALA A 46 0.59 -9.68 -2.56
C ALA A 46 1.55 -8.64 -3.16
N PHE A 47 2.79 -8.61 -2.65
CA PHE A 47 3.67 -7.59 -3.21
C PHE A 47 4.15 -7.98 -4.61
N CYS A 48 4.24 -9.26 -4.92
CA CYS A 48 4.54 -9.66 -6.30
C CYS A 48 3.42 -9.22 -7.24
N ALA A 49 2.19 -9.42 -6.84
CA ALA A 49 1.07 -9.00 -7.65
C ALA A 49 1.06 -7.48 -7.82
N ALA A 50 1.33 -6.75 -6.73
CA ALA A 50 1.35 -5.31 -6.80
C ALA A 50 2.43 -4.79 -7.73
N PHE A 51 3.63 -5.36 -7.66
CA PHE A 51 4.70 -4.90 -8.53
C PHE A 51 4.49 -5.31 -9.97
N ARG A 52 3.82 -6.44 -10.18
CA ARG A 52 3.46 -6.81 -11.54
C ARG A 52 2.57 -5.73 -12.16
N GLU A 53 1.60 -5.24 -11.40
CA GLU A 53 0.74 -4.17 -11.89
C GLU A 53 1.50 -2.87 -12.12
N LEU A 54 2.40 -2.54 -11.20
CA LEU A 54 3.17 -1.32 -11.34
C LEU A 54 4.10 -1.35 -12.54
N VAL A 55 4.67 -2.51 -12.81
CA VAL A 55 5.51 -2.67 -14.01
C VAL A 55 4.66 -2.51 -15.25
N ALA A 56 3.47 -3.07 -15.25
CA ALA A 56 2.59 -2.97 -16.41
C ALA A 56 2.22 -1.52 -16.71
N ILE A 57 2.03 -0.73 -15.66
CA ILE A 57 1.61 0.65 -15.83
C ILE A 57 2.78 1.59 -16.06
N HIS A 58 3.86 1.44 -15.32
CA HIS A 58 4.94 2.41 -15.28
C HIS A 58 6.24 1.93 -15.88
N GLY A 59 6.37 0.63 -16.13
CA GLY A 59 7.62 0.09 -16.60
C GLY A 59 8.53 -0.36 -15.47
N GLU A 60 9.52 -1.14 -15.83
CA GLU A 60 10.39 -1.80 -14.86
C GLU A 60 11.24 -0.81 -14.07
N GLU A 61 11.76 0.20 -14.75
CA GLU A 61 12.64 1.13 -14.08
C GLU A 61 11.91 1.93 -13.01
N ARG A 62 10.72 2.40 -13.33
CA ARG A 62 9.95 3.17 -12.39
C ARG A 62 9.53 2.32 -11.20
N ALA A 63 9.12 1.08 -11.48
CA ALA A 63 8.73 0.17 -10.40
C ALA A 63 9.92 -0.13 -9.51
N ALA A 64 11.10 -0.31 -10.10
CA ALA A 64 12.29 -0.56 -9.31
C ALA A 64 12.61 0.63 -8.40
N CYS A 65 12.45 1.83 -8.91
CA CYS A 65 12.68 3.03 -8.10
C CYS A 65 11.71 3.08 -6.93
N MET A 66 10.47 2.72 -7.17
CA MET A 66 9.49 2.71 -6.09
C MET A 66 9.87 1.71 -5.01
N ALA A 67 10.39 0.55 -5.43
CA ALA A 67 10.78 -0.47 -4.48
C ALA A 67 12.03 -0.09 -3.70
N GLN A 68 12.89 0.71 -4.29
CA GLN A 68 14.17 1.05 -3.65
C GLN A 68 13.99 1.81 -2.35
N GLY A 69 12.92 2.55 -2.22
CA GLY A 69 12.69 3.30 -0.99
C GLY A 69 12.12 2.48 0.15
N LEU A 70 11.71 1.24 -0.13
CA LEU A 70 11.03 0.45 0.88
C LEU A 70 11.91 0.05 2.07
N PRO A 71 13.16 -0.39 1.85
CA PRO A 71 13.95 -0.80 3.01
C PRO A 71 14.10 0.30 4.05
N ASP A 72 14.35 1.53 3.60
CA ASP A 72 14.51 2.63 4.55
C ASP A 72 13.20 2.95 5.25
N ARG A 73 12.09 2.89 4.54
CA ARG A 73 10.80 3.15 5.15
C ARG A 73 10.44 2.08 6.18
N ILE A 74 10.77 0.85 5.88
CA ILE A 74 10.53 -0.24 6.82
C ILE A 74 11.35 -0.03 8.08
N ARG A 75 12.63 0.28 7.93
CA ARG A 75 13.50 0.47 9.09
C ARG A 75 13.13 1.70 9.89
N ALA A 76 12.60 2.71 9.22
CA ALA A 76 12.14 3.92 9.90
C ALA A 76 10.87 3.70 10.71
N GLY A 77 10.26 2.53 10.61
CA GLY A 77 9.07 2.23 11.38
C GLY A 77 7.79 2.70 10.74
N GLU A 78 7.84 3.06 9.47
CA GLU A 78 6.68 3.60 8.79
C GLU A 78 5.53 2.60 8.75
N PHE A 79 5.86 1.32 8.72
CA PHE A 79 4.84 0.28 8.65
C PHE A 79 4.62 -0.42 9.98
N SER A 80 5.24 0.07 11.04
CA SER A 80 5.07 -0.55 12.35
C SER A 80 3.73 -0.15 12.93
N THR A 81 2.94 -1.13 13.29
CA THR A 81 1.61 -0.87 13.83
C THR A 81 1.57 -0.99 15.32
N ARG A 82 2.64 -1.56 15.94
CA ARG A 82 2.65 -1.68 17.35
C ARG A 82 3.36 -0.60 17.98
N THR A 83 2.89 -0.23 19.14
CA THR A 83 3.56 0.77 19.92
C THR A 83 4.89 0.21 20.36
N ARG A 84 5.90 1.00 20.36
CA ARG A 84 7.13 0.58 20.78
C ARG A 84 7.20 0.44 22.16
N GLN A 85 7.84 -0.40 22.56
CA GLN A 85 7.97 -0.48 23.96
C GLN A 85 9.26 -0.18 24.40
#